data_5c0276bb233c019402c04421cc192893
#
_entry.id   5c0276bb233c019402c04421cc192893
#
_cell.length_a   1.000
_cell.length_b   1.000
_cell.length_c   1.000
_cell.angle_alpha   90.00
_cell.angle_beta   90.00
_cell.angle_gamma   90.00
#
_symmetry.space_group_name_H-M   'P 1'
#
loop_
_entity.id
_entity.type
_entity.pdbx_description
1 polymer ?
#
loop_
_entity_poly.entity_id
_entity_poly.type
_entity_poly.pdbx_seq_one_letter_code
_entity_poly.pdbx_strand_id
1 'polypeptide(L)'
;VTAAQKLLKASGYRTVVLESARDASVSAERGYLRETGNIVFHAALVGILLAVGVGGGFGYTGQRVVVDGQSFVNTLVNYDSFNPGRFVNTSALAPYSLTLTGLDVKYVTDNKNALGAPADYTAHVVATQDGKSADKTIKVNAPLGIGGTNVYLLGNGYAPVVTVRDPSGKEVFHDAIPFPQQFQNMASQGVVKVPDGLKKQLGMIGLFYPTATKLSTGALASSYPDTRNPMLDLSVYQGNLGLDKGTPVSVYALDIDKMTEIAGPNAKTKGLQLKPGQTATLPNGLGSVTFDGVKRFASLDIHHDPTQLWVLLFAVLVLGGLLTSLFVPRRRLWVKAITQADGSLRLEYAGLARGEDPRLDDAVASIADRHIAQLTGRSTGSADQQTT
;
A
#
# COMPACT_ATOMS: atom_id res chain seq x y z
N VAL A 1 62.61 -1.05 -0.48
CA VAL A 1 61.38 -1.82 -0.17
C VAL A 1 60.79 -1.36 1.19
N THR A 2 61.60 -1.25 2.27
CA THR A 2 61.10 -0.83 3.59
C THR A 2 60.46 0.55 3.59
N ALA A 3 61.08 1.54 2.86
CA ALA A 3 60.52 2.88 2.70
C ALA A 3 59.15 2.82 1.94
N ALA A 4 59.09 2.05 0.84
CA ALA A 4 57.86 1.85 0.09
C ALA A 4 56.77 1.22 0.95
N GLN A 5 57.10 0.24 1.80
CA GLN A 5 56.17 -0.39 2.72
C GLN A 5 55.58 0.60 3.70
N LYS A 6 56.44 1.41 4.32
CA LYS A 6 56.00 2.47 5.29
C LYS A 6 55.05 3.47 4.58
N LEU A 7 55.42 3.92 3.37
CA LEU A 7 54.62 4.87 2.62
C LEU A 7 53.24 4.30 2.25
N LEU A 8 53.19 3.05 1.77
CA LEU A 8 51.95 2.38 1.41
C LEU A 8 51.04 2.11 2.60
N LYS A 9 51.62 1.71 3.77
CA LYS A 9 50.88 1.58 5.03
C LYS A 9 50.27 2.91 5.49
N ALA A 10 51.09 4.01 5.44
CA ALA A 10 50.61 5.36 5.78
C ALA A 10 49.50 5.86 4.82
N SER A 11 49.45 5.32 3.58
CA SER A 11 48.41 5.60 2.59
C SER A 11 47.17 4.68 2.70
N GLY A 12 47.06 3.90 3.79
CA GLY A 12 45.91 3.04 4.08
C GLY A 12 45.87 1.69 3.33
N TYR A 13 47.03 1.26 2.82
CA TYR A 13 47.14 -0.06 2.19
C TYR A 13 47.61 -1.12 3.16
N ARG A 14 47.08 -2.34 3.05
CA ARG A 14 47.66 -3.54 3.65
C ARG A 14 48.81 -4.00 2.78
N THR A 15 49.94 -4.32 3.40
CA THR A 15 51.19 -4.62 2.65
C THR A 15 51.76 -5.98 3.00
N VAL A 16 52.25 -6.69 1.98
CA VAL A 16 53.02 -7.94 2.09
C VAL A 16 54.36 -7.71 1.39
N VAL A 17 55.48 -8.02 2.07
CA VAL A 17 56.83 -7.95 1.53
C VAL A 17 57.25 -9.34 1.07
N LEU A 18 57.84 -9.44 -0.13
CA LEU A 18 58.44 -10.65 -0.65
C LEU A 18 59.91 -10.31 -0.99
N GLU A 19 60.82 -11.05 -0.40
CA GLU A 19 62.26 -10.89 -0.61
C GLU A 19 62.83 -12.17 -1.23
N SER A 20 63.65 -11.99 -2.25
CA SER A 20 64.43 -13.02 -2.94
C SER A 20 65.88 -12.60 -3.04
N ALA A 21 66.82 -13.47 -3.43
CA ALA A 21 68.24 -13.22 -3.47
C ALA A 21 68.66 -12.03 -4.33
N ARG A 22 67.86 -11.65 -5.36
CA ARG A 22 68.18 -10.51 -6.26
C ARG A 22 67.08 -9.45 -6.31
N ASP A 23 65.87 -9.78 -5.86
CA ASP A 23 64.68 -8.94 -5.98
C ASP A 23 63.98 -8.79 -4.63
N ALA A 24 63.49 -7.64 -4.35
CA ALA A 24 62.53 -7.45 -3.23
C ALA A 24 61.30 -6.67 -3.73
N SER A 25 60.15 -7.07 -3.29
CA SER A 25 58.90 -6.41 -3.68
C SER A 25 57.94 -6.21 -2.51
N VAL A 26 57.11 -5.16 -2.62
CA VAL A 26 55.97 -4.91 -1.76
C VAL A 26 54.70 -5.01 -2.58
N SER A 27 53.84 -5.91 -2.18
CA SER A 27 52.44 -5.92 -2.66
C SER A 27 51.57 -5.20 -1.65
N ALA A 28 50.75 -4.30 -2.10
CA ALA A 28 49.88 -3.46 -1.26
C ALA A 28 48.46 -3.45 -1.77
N GLU A 29 47.49 -3.65 -0.89
CA GLU A 29 46.08 -3.75 -1.27
C GLU A 29 45.20 -2.86 -0.40
N ARG A 30 44.26 -2.17 -1.05
CA ARG A 30 43.29 -1.25 -0.40
C ARG A 30 41.91 -1.41 -1.02
N GLY A 31 40.85 -1.11 -0.25
CA GLY A 31 39.46 -1.10 -0.73
C GLY A 31 38.68 -2.36 -0.38
N TYR A 32 39.01 -3.01 0.74
CA TYR A 32 38.28 -4.20 1.22
C TYR A 32 36.80 -3.95 1.52
N LEU A 33 36.42 -2.68 1.78
CA LEU A 33 35.02 -2.31 1.98
C LEU A 33 34.12 -2.69 0.79
N ARG A 34 34.68 -2.77 -0.42
CA ARG A 34 33.97 -3.24 -1.61
C ARG A 34 33.42 -4.65 -1.40
N GLU A 35 34.24 -5.55 -0.87
CA GLU A 35 33.82 -6.95 -0.62
C GLU A 35 32.83 -7.02 0.54
N THR A 36 33.06 -6.24 1.59
CA THR A 36 32.11 -6.11 2.70
C THR A 36 30.76 -5.59 2.19
N GLY A 37 30.75 -4.55 1.34
CA GLY A 37 29.55 -4.03 0.72
C GLY A 37 28.81 -5.09 -0.11
N ASN A 38 29.56 -5.88 -0.89
CA ASN A 38 28.98 -6.97 -1.66
C ASN A 38 28.36 -8.07 -0.79
N ILE A 39 29.01 -8.44 0.31
CA ILE A 39 28.47 -9.42 1.27
C ILE A 39 27.21 -8.86 1.93
N VAL A 40 27.23 -7.61 2.40
CA VAL A 40 26.07 -6.95 3.03
C VAL A 40 24.90 -6.90 2.03
N PHE A 41 25.15 -6.53 0.79
CA PHE A 41 24.15 -6.52 -0.27
C PHE A 41 23.45 -7.87 -0.43
N HIS A 42 24.21 -8.96 -0.60
CA HIS A 42 23.62 -10.30 -0.79
C HIS A 42 22.94 -10.83 0.47
N ALA A 43 23.53 -10.62 1.65
CA ALA A 43 22.93 -11.03 2.93
C ALA A 43 21.60 -10.28 3.18
N ALA A 44 21.56 -9.00 2.85
CA ALA A 44 20.34 -8.21 2.99
C ALA A 44 19.25 -8.63 1.99
N LEU A 45 19.59 -9.03 0.75
CA LEU A 45 18.62 -9.62 -0.17
C LEU A 45 17.98 -10.90 0.39
N VAL A 46 18.80 -11.79 0.98
CA VAL A 46 18.28 -12.96 1.68
C VAL A 46 17.38 -12.55 2.85
N GLY A 47 17.77 -11.50 3.59
CA GLY A 47 16.96 -10.92 4.67
C GLY A 47 15.59 -10.45 4.20
N ILE A 48 15.50 -9.78 3.04
CA ILE A 48 14.21 -9.36 2.44
C ILE A 48 13.35 -10.60 2.13
N LEU A 49 13.93 -11.62 1.48
CA LEU A 49 13.18 -12.83 1.13
C LEU A 49 12.61 -13.54 2.38
N LEU A 50 13.40 -13.63 3.45
CA LEU A 50 12.95 -14.19 4.72
C LEU A 50 11.86 -13.32 5.35
N ALA A 51 12.03 -11.99 5.38
CA ALA A 51 11.05 -11.08 5.94
C ALA A 51 9.70 -11.17 5.19
N VAL A 52 9.72 -11.15 3.84
CA VAL A 52 8.51 -11.29 3.03
C VAL A 52 7.83 -12.65 3.24
N GLY A 53 8.62 -13.74 3.32
CA GLY A 53 8.08 -15.07 3.60
C GLY A 53 7.43 -15.17 4.98
N VAL A 54 8.05 -14.60 6.01
CA VAL A 54 7.48 -14.54 7.37
C VAL A 54 6.24 -13.63 7.37
N GLY A 55 6.30 -12.46 6.73
CA GLY A 55 5.16 -11.53 6.61
C GLY A 55 3.94 -12.20 5.98
N GLY A 56 4.11 -12.92 4.88
CA GLY A 56 3.03 -13.69 4.25
C GLY A 56 2.46 -14.81 5.12
N GLY A 57 3.23 -15.33 6.07
CA GLY A 57 2.77 -16.35 7.01
C GLY A 57 2.01 -15.81 8.22
N PHE A 58 2.42 -14.67 8.76
CA PHE A 58 1.90 -14.07 9.99
C PHE A 58 1.11 -12.79 9.78
N GLY A 59 1.08 -12.27 8.57
CA GLY A 59 0.27 -11.11 8.18
C GLY A 59 -1.17 -11.51 7.83
N TYR A 60 -2.06 -10.53 7.80
CA TYR A 60 -3.41 -10.68 7.26
C TYR A 60 -3.87 -9.40 6.56
N THR A 61 -4.82 -9.57 5.66
CA THR A 61 -5.57 -8.47 5.04
C THR A 61 -7.06 -8.70 5.22
N GLY A 62 -7.81 -7.63 5.42
CA GLY A 62 -9.24 -7.71 5.56
C GLY A 62 -9.93 -6.45 5.05
N GLN A 63 -11.16 -6.61 4.58
CA GLN A 63 -11.96 -5.49 4.07
C GLN A 63 -13.25 -5.36 4.87
N ARG A 64 -13.67 -4.10 5.06
CA ARG A 64 -14.93 -3.76 5.70
C ARG A 64 -15.53 -2.49 5.11
N VAL A 65 -16.81 -2.56 4.80
CA VAL A 65 -17.63 -1.38 4.50
C VAL A 65 -18.27 -0.90 5.78
N VAL A 66 -18.05 0.37 6.13
CA VAL A 66 -18.58 1.01 7.34
C VAL A 66 -19.44 2.20 6.92
N VAL A 67 -20.73 2.18 7.29
CA VAL A 67 -21.65 3.28 7.03
C VAL A 67 -21.52 4.35 8.10
N ASP A 68 -21.75 5.60 7.74
CA ASP A 68 -21.75 6.73 8.67
C ASP A 68 -22.66 6.48 9.90
N GLY A 69 -22.08 6.60 11.08
CA GLY A 69 -22.66 6.25 12.37
C GLY A 69 -22.48 4.79 12.80
N GLN A 70 -21.92 3.91 11.95
CA GLN A 70 -21.64 2.51 12.31
C GLN A 70 -20.20 2.32 12.79
N SER A 71 -19.98 1.20 13.50
CA SER A 71 -18.69 0.83 14.06
C SER A 71 -18.18 -0.48 13.45
N PHE A 72 -16.89 -0.51 13.16
CA PHE A 72 -16.13 -1.72 12.91
C PHE A 72 -15.37 -2.12 14.17
N VAL A 73 -15.42 -3.37 14.56
CA VAL A 73 -14.61 -3.96 15.62
C VAL A 73 -13.66 -4.98 15.00
N ASN A 74 -12.39 -4.94 15.38
CA ASN A 74 -11.38 -5.85 14.81
C ASN A 74 -11.56 -7.29 15.31
N THR A 75 -12.62 -7.94 14.83
CA THR A 75 -12.95 -9.34 15.08
C THR A 75 -13.33 -10.02 13.77
N LEU A 76 -13.05 -11.31 13.63
CA LEU A 76 -13.25 -12.06 12.38
C LEU A 76 -14.66 -11.86 11.78
N VAL A 77 -15.69 -11.86 12.61
CA VAL A 77 -17.11 -11.74 12.18
C VAL A 77 -17.48 -10.35 11.63
N ASN A 78 -16.68 -9.33 11.90
CA ASN A 78 -16.92 -7.96 11.42
C ASN A 78 -16.29 -7.66 10.07
N TYR A 79 -15.50 -8.57 9.51
CA TYR A 79 -14.94 -8.40 8.17
C TYR A 79 -15.91 -8.89 7.09
N ASP A 80 -16.02 -8.13 6.00
CA ASP A 80 -16.73 -8.57 4.78
C ASP A 80 -15.87 -9.55 3.98
N SER A 81 -14.53 -9.39 4.02
CA SER A 81 -13.54 -10.29 3.47
C SER A 81 -12.33 -10.35 4.39
N PHE A 82 -11.79 -11.54 4.65
CA PHE A 82 -10.63 -11.74 5.51
C PHE A 82 -9.70 -12.81 4.95
N ASN A 83 -8.44 -12.44 4.70
CA ASN A 83 -7.41 -13.30 4.14
C ASN A 83 -6.24 -13.39 5.11
N PRO A 84 -6.22 -14.37 6.01
CA PRO A 84 -5.12 -14.57 6.95
C PRO A 84 -3.95 -15.31 6.30
N GLY A 85 -2.72 -14.99 6.72
CA GLY A 85 -1.57 -15.85 6.53
C GLY A 85 -1.72 -17.16 7.29
N ARG A 86 -0.95 -18.16 6.89
CA ARG A 86 -1.07 -19.55 7.40
C ARG A 86 -0.98 -19.69 8.92
N PHE A 87 -0.24 -18.81 9.58
CA PHE A 87 0.06 -18.89 11.01
C PHE A 87 -0.68 -17.82 11.84
N VAL A 88 -1.62 -17.11 11.23
CA VAL A 88 -2.41 -16.09 11.93
C VAL A 88 -3.40 -16.75 12.89
N ASN A 89 -3.38 -16.33 14.15
CA ASN A 89 -4.39 -16.72 15.12
C ASN A 89 -5.57 -15.74 15.05
N THR A 90 -6.65 -16.13 14.37
CA THR A 90 -7.83 -15.32 14.17
C THR A 90 -8.63 -15.00 15.44
N SER A 91 -8.41 -15.75 16.53
CA SER A 91 -9.02 -15.49 17.84
C SER A 91 -8.25 -14.45 18.67
N ALA A 92 -7.05 -14.06 18.24
CA ALA A 92 -6.15 -13.15 18.95
C ALA A 92 -5.86 -11.87 18.14
N LEU A 93 -6.82 -11.38 17.38
CA LEU A 93 -6.72 -10.10 16.70
C LEU A 93 -6.62 -8.97 17.72
N ALA A 94 -5.80 -7.95 17.44
CA ALA A 94 -5.62 -6.81 18.34
C ALA A 94 -6.97 -6.11 18.60
N PRO A 95 -7.39 -5.91 19.86
CA PRO A 95 -8.71 -5.34 20.17
C PRO A 95 -8.72 -3.83 19.92
N TYR A 96 -9.46 -3.40 18.92
CA TYR A 96 -9.81 -2.00 18.67
C TYR A 96 -11.12 -1.88 17.92
N SER A 97 -11.69 -0.68 17.91
CA SER A 97 -12.86 -0.35 17.10
C SER A 97 -12.69 0.99 16.40
N LEU A 98 -13.38 1.14 15.27
CA LEU A 98 -13.45 2.37 14.48
C LEU A 98 -14.89 2.69 14.21
N THR A 99 -15.38 3.83 14.71
CA THR A 99 -16.73 4.35 14.42
C THR A 99 -16.60 5.44 13.36
N LEU A 100 -17.22 5.25 12.20
CA LEU A 100 -17.25 6.28 11.16
C LEU A 100 -18.22 7.40 11.61
N THR A 101 -17.72 8.63 11.73
CA THR A 101 -18.49 9.80 12.17
C THR A 101 -18.74 10.80 11.05
N GLY A 102 -18.16 10.57 9.87
CA GLY A 102 -18.36 11.38 8.70
C GLY A 102 -17.38 11.05 7.59
N LEU A 103 -17.75 11.41 6.36
CA LEU A 103 -16.92 11.24 5.18
C LEU A 103 -16.98 12.49 4.32
N ASP A 104 -15.89 13.23 4.26
CA ASP A 104 -15.73 14.35 3.34
C ASP A 104 -15.31 13.84 1.96
N VAL A 105 -16.04 14.22 0.95
CA VAL A 105 -15.74 13.89 -0.44
C VAL A 105 -15.74 15.17 -1.25
N LYS A 106 -14.63 15.45 -1.93
CA LYS A 106 -14.49 16.58 -2.84
C LYS A 106 -14.42 16.11 -4.27
N TYR A 107 -15.14 16.79 -5.14
CA TYR A 107 -15.14 16.55 -6.57
C TYR A 107 -14.59 17.77 -7.31
N VAL A 108 -13.94 17.53 -8.44
CA VAL A 108 -13.46 18.61 -9.33
C VAL A 108 -14.65 19.37 -9.88
N THR A 109 -14.65 20.71 -9.71
CA THR A 109 -15.73 21.60 -10.16
C THR A 109 -15.28 22.67 -11.15
N ASP A 110 -13.99 22.96 -11.23
CA ASP A 110 -13.36 24.03 -11.98
C ASP A 110 -12.77 23.60 -13.32
N ASN A 111 -12.66 22.30 -13.57
CA ASN A 111 -12.15 21.73 -14.81
C ASN A 111 -13.27 21.00 -15.58
N LYS A 112 -13.71 21.55 -16.72
CA LYS A 112 -14.79 20.96 -17.53
C LYS A 112 -14.47 19.54 -18.03
N ASN A 113 -13.19 19.22 -18.28
CA ASN A 113 -12.78 17.90 -18.77
C ASN A 113 -12.70 16.84 -17.66
N ALA A 114 -12.67 17.27 -16.40
CA ALA A 114 -12.61 16.41 -15.22
C ALA A 114 -13.76 16.69 -14.25
N LEU A 115 -14.83 17.35 -14.71
CA LEU A 115 -15.97 17.69 -13.87
C LEU A 115 -16.57 16.46 -13.20
N GLY A 116 -16.66 16.48 -11.87
CA GLY A 116 -17.14 15.35 -11.07
C GLY A 116 -16.11 14.26 -10.85
N ALA A 117 -14.87 14.40 -11.32
CA ALA A 117 -13.81 13.48 -10.93
C ALA A 117 -13.52 13.62 -9.42
N PRO A 118 -13.20 12.53 -8.71
CA PRO A 118 -12.84 12.59 -7.31
C PRO A 118 -11.53 13.38 -7.13
N ALA A 119 -11.53 14.34 -6.19
CA ALA A 119 -10.37 15.16 -5.87
C ALA A 119 -9.74 14.79 -4.52
N ASP A 120 -10.57 14.53 -3.50
CA ASP A 120 -10.09 14.17 -2.16
C ASP A 120 -11.17 13.41 -1.38
N TYR A 121 -10.71 12.48 -0.53
CA TYR A 121 -11.55 11.73 0.40
C TYR A 121 -10.93 11.74 1.78
N THR A 122 -11.73 12.08 2.80
CA THR A 122 -11.31 12.03 4.20
C THR A 122 -12.41 11.36 5.02
N ALA A 123 -12.11 10.21 5.61
CA ALA A 123 -12.98 9.56 6.58
C ALA A 123 -12.63 10.05 8.00
N HIS A 124 -13.62 10.52 8.73
CA HIS A 124 -13.53 10.89 10.14
C HIS A 124 -13.98 9.71 10.97
N VAL A 125 -13.15 9.28 11.90
CA VAL A 125 -13.44 8.11 12.75
C VAL A 125 -13.11 8.39 14.20
N VAL A 126 -13.93 7.84 15.10
CA VAL A 126 -13.56 7.66 16.50
C VAL A 126 -12.86 6.31 16.62
N ALA A 127 -11.55 6.34 16.89
CA ALA A 127 -10.76 5.15 17.11
C ALA A 127 -10.67 4.85 18.61
N THR A 128 -11.05 3.64 19.01
CA THR A 128 -11.01 3.19 20.40
C THR A 128 -10.09 1.99 20.54
N GLN A 129 -9.09 2.10 21.41
CA GLN A 129 -8.16 1.04 21.76
C GLN A 129 -7.80 1.14 23.24
N ASP A 130 -7.71 0.00 23.94
CA ASP A 130 -7.35 -0.08 25.37
C ASP A 130 -8.21 0.85 26.27
N GLY A 131 -9.50 0.96 25.96
CA GLY A 131 -10.47 1.80 26.67
C GLY A 131 -10.32 3.31 26.43
N LYS A 132 -9.43 3.74 25.53
CA LYS A 132 -9.23 5.14 25.14
C LYS A 132 -9.80 5.39 23.76
N SER A 133 -10.59 6.46 23.63
CA SER A 133 -11.13 6.91 22.35
C SER A 133 -10.48 8.21 21.91
N ALA A 134 -10.24 8.36 20.61
CA ALA A 134 -9.71 9.58 20.01
C ALA A 134 -10.26 9.77 18.60
N ASP A 135 -10.51 11.03 18.25
CA ASP A 135 -10.86 11.41 16.88
C ASP A 135 -9.64 11.28 15.98
N LYS A 136 -9.82 10.58 14.87
CA LYS A 136 -8.80 10.33 13.86
C LYS A 136 -9.35 10.53 12.46
N THR A 137 -8.46 10.68 11.51
CA THR A 137 -8.81 10.75 10.08
C THR A 137 -8.06 9.70 9.30
N ILE A 138 -8.73 9.14 8.28
CA ILE A 138 -8.12 8.23 7.30
C ILE A 138 -8.26 8.91 5.95
N LYS A 139 -7.15 9.10 5.23
CA LYS A 139 -7.13 9.70 3.90
C LYS A 139 -6.53 8.74 2.88
N VAL A 140 -6.77 9.01 1.62
CA VAL A 140 -6.05 8.34 0.53
C VAL A 140 -4.55 8.57 0.71
N ASN A 141 -3.76 7.51 0.66
CA ASN A 141 -2.30 7.48 0.91
C ASN A 141 -1.84 7.92 2.32
N ALA A 142 -2.76 8.11 3.27
CA ALA A 142 -2.45 8.38 4.68
C ALA A 142 -3.29 7.46 5.59
N PRO A 143 -2.88 6.20 5.74
CA PRO A 143 -3.59 5.21 6.54
C PRO A 143 -3.50 5.53 8.04
N LEU A 144 -4.46 5.01 8.79
CA LEU A 144 -4.45 5.04 10.24
C LEU A 144 -3.75 3.81 10.79
N GLY A 145 -2.65 4.02 11.54
CA GLY A 145 -2.01 2.96 12.32
C GLY A 145 -2.75 2.74 13.64
N ILE A 146 -3.25 1.52 13.90
CA ILE A 146 -3.92 1.15 15.15
C ILE A 146 -3.79 -0.36 15.39
N GLY A 147 -3.49 -0.77 16.63
CA GLY A 147 -3.43 -2.17 17.02
C GLY A 147 -2.42 -3.01 16.19
N GLY A 148 -1.33 -2.40 15.71
CA GLY A 148 -0.37 -3.06 14.82
C GLY A 148 -0.88 -3.30 13.40
N THR A 149 -2.00 -2.69 13.03
CA THR A 149 -2.56 -2.70 11.67
C THR A 149 -2.48 -1.32 11.03
N ASN A 150 -2.46 -1.27 9.71
CA ASN A 150 -2.66 -0.07 8.91
C ASN A 150 -4.03 -0.14 8.25
N VAL A 151 -4.89 0.85 8.52
CA VAL A 151 -6.23 0.96 7.97
C VAL A 151 -6.22 1.99 6.84
N TYR A 152 -6.46 1.53 5.63
CA TYR A 152 -6.49 2.35 4.41
C TYR A 152 -7.92 2.68 4.03
N LEU A 153 -8.14 3.87 3.47
CA LEU A 153 -9.38 4.25 2.82
C LEU A 153 -9.32 3.79 1.35
N LEU A 154 -9.97 2.67 1.04
CA LEU A 154 -9.99 2.07 -0.29
C LEU A 154 -10.97 2.77 -1.23
N GLY A 155 -12.12 3.18 -0.68
CA GLY A 155 -13.16 3.83 -1.46
C GLY A 155 -14.29 4.35 -0.58
N ASN A 156 -15.29 4.90 -1.24
CA ASN A 156 -16.52 5.39 -0.61
C ASN A 156 -17.74 5.15 -1.51
N GLY A 157 -18.91 5.31 -0.94
CA GLY A 157 -20.16 5.21 -1.68
C GLY A 157 -21.35 5.71 -0.90
N TYR A 158 -22.53 5.37 -1.38
CA TYR A 158 -23.80 5.77 -0.81
C TYR A 158 -24.52 4.56 -0.20
N ALA A 159 -25.15 4.80 0.94
CA ALA A 159 -26.00 3.87 1.64
C ALA A 159 -27.42 4.48 1.77
N PRO A 160 -28.34 4.17 0.84
CA PRO A 160 -29.74 4.55 0.99
C PRO A 160 -30.31 4.00 2.30
N VAL A 161 -31.00 4.83 3.06
CA VAL A 161 -31.74 4.45 4.27
C VAL A 161 -33.14 4.06 3.86
N VAL A 162 -33.52 2.81 4.11
CA VAL A 162 -34.78 2.23 3.68
C VAL A 162 -35.55 1.73 4.89
N THR A 163 -36.81 2.15 5.00
CA THR A 163 -37.78 1.62 5.98
C THR A 163 -38.85 0.82 5.28
N VAL A 164 -39.14 -0.39 5.75
CA VAL A 164 -40.29 -1.18 5.30
C VAL A 164 -41.26 -1.34 6.45
N ARG A 165 -42.55 -1.10 6.16
CA ARG A 165 -43.65 -1.28 7.11
C ARG A 165 -44.63 -2.32 6.58
N ASP A 166 -45.16 -3.11 7.51
CA ASP A 166 -46.21 -4.08 7.21
C ASP A 166 -47.57 -3.38 6.93
N PRO A 167 -48.63 -4.13 6.54
CA PRO A 167 -49.92 -3.55 6.26
C PRO A 167 -50.58 -2.88 7.47
N SER A 168 -50.13 -3.17 8.71
CA SER A 168 -50.60 -2.52 9.92
C SER A 168 -49.89 -1.20 10.23
N GLY A 169 -48.83 -0.88 9.44
CA GLY A 169 -47.98 0.28 9.65
C GLY A 169 -46.80 0.01 10.61
N LYS A 170 -46.66 -1.21 11.13
CA LYS A 170 -45.53 -1.58 11.98
C LYS A 170 -44.22 -1.66 11.13
N GLU A 171 -43.18 -1.09 11.65
CA GLU A 171 -41.84 -1.17 11.07
C GLU A 171 -41.29 -2.61 11.20
N VAL A 172 -40.90 -3.21 10.07
CA VAL A 172 -40.36 -4.56 9.98
C VAL A 172 -38.90 -4.54 9.49
N PHE A 173 -38.46 -3.42 8.92
CA PHE A 173 -37.09 -3.23 8.48
C PHE A 173 -36.75 -1.73 8.50
N HIS A 174 -35.57 -1.38 9.00
CA HIS A 174 -34.98 -0.05 8.89
C HIS A 174 -33.48 -0.18 8.93
N ASP A 175 -32.80 0.14 7.81
CA ASP A 175 -31.32 0.14 7.77
C ASP A 175 -30.80 1.01 6.63
N ALA A 176 -29.51 1.39 6.74
CA ALA A 176 -28.72 2.04 5.71
C ALA A 176 -27.89 1.01 4.97
N ILE A 177 -28.25 0.69 3.74
CA ILE A 177 -27.67 -0.42 2.97
C ILE A 177 -26.60 0.12 2.02
N PRO A 178 -25.33 -0.34 2.11
CA PRO A 178 -24.28 0.06 1.17
C PRO A 178 -24.60 -0.39 -0.26
N PHE A 179 -24.60 0.57 -1.18
CA PHE A 179 -24.75 0.33 -2.61
C PHE A 179 -23.39 0.57 -3.29
N PRO A 180 -22.65 -0.47 -3.65
CA PRO A 180 -21.39 -0.34 -4.40
C PRO A 180 -21.61 0.36 -5.74
N GLN A 181 -20.71 1.26 -6.11
CA GLN A 181 -20.73 1.92 -7.40
C GLN A 181 -20.61 0.90 -8.54
N GLN A 182 -21.53 0.95 -9.50
CA GLN A 182 -21.54 0.10 -10.69
C GLN A 182 -21.43 0.92 -11.98
N PHE A 183 -21.87 2.17 -11.96
CA PHE A 183 -21.98 3.02 -13.13
C PHE A 183 -21.27 4.37 -12.91
N GLN A 184 -21.23 5.18 -13.97
CA GLN A 184 -20.63 6.50 -13.90
C GLN A 184 -21.34 7.43 -12.90
N ASN A 185 -20.62 8.47 -12.45
CA ASN A 185 -21.13 9.49 -11.52
C ASN A 185 -21.77 8.88 -10.26
N MET A 186 -21.11 7.89 -9.67
CA MET A 186 -21.52 7.23 -8.42
C MET A 186 -22.93 6.59 -8.48
N ALA A 187 -23.49 6.39 -9.67
CA ALA A 187 -24.70 5.56 -9.80
C ALA A 187 -24.34 4.14 -9.35
N SER A 188 -25.15 3.60 -8.45
CA SER A 188 -24.82 2.41 -7.66
C SER A 188 -25.98 1.44 -7.57
N GLN A 189 -25.66 0.17 -7.35
CA GLN A 189 -26.64 -0.90 -7.20
C GLN A 189 -26.45 -1.60 -5.87
N GLY A 190 -27.57 -1.93 -5.24
CA GLY A 190 -27.56 -2.70 -3.99
C GLY A 190 -28.79 -3.56 -3.82
N VAL A 191 -28.79 -4.34 -2.75
CA VAL A 191 -29.86 -5.30 -2.46
C VAL A 191 -30.37 -5.06 -1.05
N VAL A 192 -31.66 -4.84 -0.93
CA VAL A 192 -32.39 -4.79 0.36
C VAL A 192 -33.02 -6.14 0.59
N LYS A 193 -32.77 -6.75 1.74
CA LYS A 193 -33.33 -8.03 2.15
C LYS A 193 -34.15 -7.85 3.42
N VAL A 194 -35.44 -8.15 3.33
CA VAL A 194 -36.39 -8.09 4.46
C VAL A 194 -36.77 -9.53 4.82
N PRO A 195 -36.05 -10.17 5.76
CA PRO A 195 -36.23 -11.58 6.06
C PRO A 195 -37.48 -11.88 6.88
N ASP A 196 -37.85 -10.95 7.76
CA ASP A 196 -38.84 -11.17 8.81
C ASP A 196 -39.92 -10.09 8.85
N GLY A 197 -40.99 -10.34 9.60
CA GLY A 197 -42.07 -9.38 9.87
C GLY A 197 -43.15 -9.29 8.80
N LEU A 198 -42.98 -9.93 7.65
CA LEU A 198 -43.99 -10.04 6.58
C LEU A 198 -44.44 -11.49 6.37
N LYS A 199 -45.61 -11.70 5.72
CA LYS A 199 -46.08 -13.05 5.42
C LYS A 199 -45.15 -13.87 4.53
N LYS A 200 -44.37 -13.20 3.69
CA LYS A 200 -43.31 -13.77 2.85
C LYS A 200 -42.13 -12.82 2.84
N GLN A 201 -40.93 -13.35 2.74
CA GLN A 201 -39.70 -12.56 2.64
C GLN A 201 -39.72 -11.68 1.39
N LEU A 202 -39.13 -10.50 1.50
CA LEU A 202 -38.94 -9.57 0.38
C LEU A 202 -37.48 -9.36 0.09
N GLY A 203 -37.14 -9.34 -1.20
CA GLY A 203 -35.87 -8.84 -1.72
C GLY A 203 -36.14 -7.66 -2.65
N MET A 204 -35.27 -6.65 -2.60
CA MET A 204 -35.35 -5.53 -3.53
C MET A 204 -33.98 -5.33 -4.17
N ILE A 205 -33.95 -5.21 -5.49
CA ILE A 205 -32.77 -4.73 -6.22
C ILE A 205 -32.97 -3.23 -6.41
N GLY A 206 -32.07 -2.43 -5.85
CA GLY A 206 -32.11 -0.99 -5.90
C GLY A 206 -31.02 -0.42 -6.80
N LEU A 207 -31.40 0.58 -7.61
CA LEU A 207 -30.48 1.45 -8.32
C LEU A 207 -30.57 2.84 -7.68
N PHE A 208 -29.44 3.34 -7.21
CA PHE A 208 -29.35 4.67 -6.59
C PHE A 208 -28.62 5.63 -7.51
N TYR A 209 -29.22 6.78 -7.75
CA TYR A 209 -28.70 7.87 -8.57
C TYR A 209 -28.51 9.10 -7.70
N PRO A 210 -27.26 9.52 -7.40
CA PRO A 210 -26.99 10.73 -6.57
C PRO A 210 -27.55 12.00 -7.18
N THR A 211 -27.45 12.16 -8.50
CA THR A 211 -28.04 13.28 -9.25
C THR A 211 -28.80 12.71 -10.46
N ALA A 212 -30.02 12.25 -10.17
CA ALA A 212 -30.85 11.60 -11.18
C ALA A 212 -31.23 12.54 -12.33
N THR A 213 -31.05 12.06 -13.55
CA THR A 213 -31.48 12.70 -14.81
C THR A 213 -32.10 11.66 -15.73
N LYS A 214 -33.04 12.09 -16.58
CA LYS A 214 -33.62 11.22 -17.62
C LYS A 214 -32.87 11.42 -18.93
N LEU A 215 -32.44 10.33 -19.51
CA LEU A 215 -31.88 10.28 -20.86
C LEU A 215 -32.98 10.46 -21.91
N SER A 216 -32.62 10.73 -23.17
CA SER A 216 -33.56 10.80 -24.31
C SER A 216 -34.37 9.50 -24.52
N THR A 217 -33.82 8.37 -24.09
CA THR A 217 -34.46 7.04 -24.08
C THR A 217 -35.50 6.89 -22.97
N GLY A 218 -35.60 7.84 -22.03
CA GLY A 218 -36.43 7.74 -20.83
C GLY A 218 -35.78 7.00 -19.66
N ALA A 219 -34.60 6.39 -19.84
CA ALA A 219 -33.87 5.71 -18.77
C ALA A 219 -33.28 6.73 -17.80
N LEU A 220 -33.13 6.31 -16.51
CA LEU A 220 -32.45 7.11 -15.50
C LEU A 220 -30.92 6.93 -15.61
N ALA A 221 -30.19 8.02 -15.35
CA ALA A 221 -28.75 8.04 -15.18
C ALA A 221 -28.36 9.03 -14.09
N SER A 222 -27.12 9.01 -13.61
CA SER A 222 -26.59 10.05 -12.75
C SER A 222 -25.77 11.03 -13.56
N SER A 223 -26.08 12.32 -13.48
CA SER A 223 -25.36 13.39 -14.19
C SER A 223 -24.19 13.97 -13.38
N TYR A 224 -24.17 13.74 -12.08
CA TYR A 224 -23.12 14.22 -11.18
C TYR A 224 -22.96 13.28 -9.98
N PRO A 225 -21.73 13.10 -9.47
CA PRO A 225 -21.49 12.08 -8.42
C PRO A 225 -21.96 12.46 -7.02
N ASP A 226 -22.30 13.72 -6.75
CA ASP A 226 -22.83 14.14 -5.45
C ASP A 226 -24.37 14.16 -5.41
N THR A 227 -24.94 14.19 -4.20
CA THR A 227 -26.40 14.05 -3.94
C THR A 227 -27.16 15.36 -4.16
N ARG A 228 -27.21 15.84 -5.43
CA ARG A 228 -27.96 17.04 -5.80
C ARG A 228 -29.44 16.79 -6.10
N ASN A 229 -29.77 15.61 -6.61
CA ASN A 229 -31.14 15.17 -6.91
C ASN A 229 -31.23 13.66 -6.72
N PRO A 230 -31.08 13.15 -5.46
CA PRO A 230 -31.02 11.73 -5.21
C PRO A 230 -32.34 11.02 -5.52
N MET A 231 -32.22 9.84 -6.15
CA MET A 231 -33.35 8.97 -6.46
C MET A 231 -32.96 7.51 -6.28
N LEU A 232 -33.86 6.75 -5.66
CA LEU A 232 -33.76 5.31 -5.49
C LEU A 232 -34.85 4.66 -6.35
N ASP A 233 -34.44 3.75 -7.26
CA ASP A 233 -35.34 2.96 -8.11
C ASP A 233 -35.28 1.51 -7.66
N LEU A 234 -36.40 0.94 -7.21
CA LEU A 234 -36.50 -0.38 -6.60
C LEU A 234 -37.32 -1.33 -7.46
N SER A 235 -36.72 -2.46 -7.84
CA SER A 235 -37.43 -3.65 -8.30
C SER A 235 -37.68 -4.57 -7.10
N VAL A 236 -38.92 -4.98 -6.88
CA VAL A 236 -39.35 -5.72 -5.69
C VAL A 236 -39.70 -7.16 -6.02
N TYR A 237 -39.11 -8.06 -5.27
CA TYR A 237 -39.28 -9.51 -5.39
C TYR A 237 -39.81 -10.11 -4.11
N GLN A 238 -40.76 -11.03 -4.21
CA GLN A 238 -41.34 -11.77 -3.10
C GLN A 238 -40.99 -13.26 -3.22
N GLY A 239 -40.44 -13.85 -2.15
CA GLY A 239 -40.06 -15.26 -2.16
C GLY A 239 -39.06 -15.61 -1.07
N ASN A 240 -38.38 -16.72 -1.17
CA ASN A 240 -37.40 -17.18 -0.21
C ASN A 240 -36.02 -16.53 -0.51
N LEU A 241 -35.50 -15.78 0.43
CA LEU A 241 -34.17 -15.13 0.33
C LEU A 241 -32.98 -16.09 0.45
N GLY A 242 -33.24 -17.35 0.79
CA GLY A 242 -32.21 -18.37 0.98
C GLY A 242 -31.40 -18.24 2.26
N LEU A 243 -31.84 -17.41 3.22
CA LEU A 243 -31.11 -17.12 4.46
C LEU A 243 -31.21 -18.24 5.50
N ASP A 244 -32.26 -19.09 5.40
CA ASP A 244 -32.59 -20.13 6.41
C ASP A 244 -31.73 -21.40 6.28
N LYS A 245 -30.81 -21.47 5.30
CA LYS A 245 -30.00 -22.67 5.01
C LYS A 245 -28.72 -22.81 5.80
N GLY A 246 -28.39 -21.85 6.68
CA GLY A 246 -27.16 -21.85 7.46
C GLY A 246 -25.86 -21.69 6.63
N THR A 247 -25.98 -21.46 5.33
CA THR A 247 -24.84 -21.11 4.45
C THR A 247 -24.75 -19.59 4.26
N PRO A 248 -23.55 -18.99 4.34
CA PRO A 248 -23.39 -17.58 4.09
C PRO A 248 -23.89 -17.20 2.69
N VAL A 249 -24.78 -16.23 2.61
CA VAL A 249 -25.30 -15.68 1.35
C VAL A 249 -24.78 -14.27 1.19
N SER A 250 -24.29 -13.95 -0.02
CA SER A 250 -23.81 -12.60 -0.32
C SER A 250 -24.86 -11.53 0.02
N VAL A 251 -24.48 -10.52 0.76
CA VAL A 251 -25.37 -9.37 1.07
C VAL A 251 -25.62 -8.47 -0.13
N TYR A 252 -24.76 -8.56 -1.15
CA TYR A 252 -24.82 -7.75 -2.37
C TYR A 252 -25.54 -8.44 -3.55
N ALA A 253 -25.99 -9.68 -3.39
CA ALA A 253 -26.66 -10.44 -4.44
C ALA A 253 -28.03 -10.97 -3.97
N LEU A 254 -28.99 -11.00 -4.88
CA LEU A 254 -30.31 -11.59 -4.70
C LEU A 254 -30.50 -12.71 -5.72
N ASP A 255 -30.76 -13.93 -5.23
CA ASP A 255 -31.14 -15.07 -6.09
C ASP A 255 -32.61 -14.91 -6.46
N ILE A 256 -32.87 -14.31 -7.63
CA ILE A 256 -34.22 -14.01 -8.11
C ILE A 256 -34.92 -15.22 -8.75
N ASP A 257 -34.20 -16.31 -9.08
CA ASP A 257 -34.77 -17.49 -9.79
C ASP A 257 -35.88 -18.16 -8.97
N LYS A 258 -35.89 -18.03 -7.66
CA LYS A 258 -36.89 -18.58 -6.74
C LYS A 258 -37.84 -17.54 -6.17
N MET A 259 -37.84 -16.36 -6.77
CA MET A 259 -38.67 -15.23 -6.32
C MET A 259 -39.60 -14.76 -7.43
N THR A 260 -40.67 -14.14 -7.04
CA THR A 260 -41.65 -13.54 -7.97
C THR A 260 -41.47 -12.04 -7.98
N GLU A 261 -41.19 -11.45 -9.13
CA GLU A 261 -41.14 -9.99 -9.27
C GLU A 261 -42.55 -9.42 -9.16
N ILE A 262 -42.78 -8.55 -8.20
CA ILE A 262 -44.09 -7.93 -7.92
C ILE A 262 -44.10 -6.44 -8.29
N ALA A 263 -42.97 -5.80 -8.39
CA ALA A 263 -42.79 -4.47 -8.99
C ALA A 263 -41.46 -4.41 -9.71
N GLY A 264 -41.42 -3.93 -10.94
CA GLY A 264 -40.22 -3.82 -11.76
C GLY A 264 -40.53 -4.01 -13.25
N PRO A 265 -39.47 -4.18 -14.08
CA PRO A 265 -39.61 -4.24 -15.55
C PRO A 265 -40.45 -5.42 -16.06
N ASN A 266 -40.46 -6.57 -15.38
CA ASN A 266 -41.22 -7.77 -15.78
C ASN A 266 -42.51 -7.95 -14.99
N ALA A 267 -42.86 -7.05 -14.08
CA ALA A 267 -44.09 -7.11 -13.29
C ALA A 267 -45.19 -6.22 -13.90
N LYS A 268 -46.43 -6.43 -13.45
CA LYS A 268 -47.56 -5.53 -13.80
C LYS A 268 -47.37 -4.13 -13.22
N THR A 269 -46.77 -4.04 -12.03
CA THR A 269 -46.43 -2.78 -11.38
C THR A 269 -45.02 -2.38 -11.80
N LYS A 270 -44.84 -1.13 -12.23
CA LYS A 270 -43.52 -0.58 -12.55
C LYS A 270 -42.62 -0.53 -11.30
N GLY A 271 -41.33 -0.44 -11.50
CA GLY A 271 -40.35 -0.18 -10.41
C GLY A 271 -40.72 1.05 -9.56
N LEU A 272 -40.38 1.03 -8.30
CA LEU A 272 -40.75 2.07 -7.35
C LEU A 272 -39.63 3.14 -7.34
N GLN A 273 -39.94 4.31 -7.90
CA GLN A 273 -39.02 5.46 -7.93
C GLN A 273 -39.31 6.41 -6.77
N LEU A 274 -38.33 6.55 -5.86
CA LEU A 274 -38.48 7.29 -4.61
C LEU A 274 -37.41 8.38 -4.49
N LYS A 275 -37.82 9.55 -4.12
CA LYS A 275 -36.95 10.62 -3.59
C LYS A 275 -36.87 10.51 -2.06
N PRO A 276 -35.84 11.12 -1.43
CA PRO A 276 -35.75 11.15 0.04
C PRO A 276 -37.04 11.64 0.69
N GLY A 277 -37.48 10.93 1.73
CA GLY A 277 -38.75 11.16 2.43
C GLY A 277 -40.01 10.61 1.73
N GLN A 278 -39.90 10.03 0.54
CA GLN A 278 -41.06 9.46 -0.17
C GLN A 278 -41.33 8.01 0.23
N THR A 279 -42.61 7.70 0.31
CA THR A 279 -43.14 6.35 0.58
C THR A 279 -43.94 5.85 -0.62
N ALA A 280 -43.72 4.58 -0.99
CA ALA A 280 -44.55 3.88 -1.95
C ALA A 280 -45.27 2.67 -1.30
N THR A 281 -46.48 2.42 -1.71
CA THR A 281 -47.22 1.20 -1.33
C THR A 281 -46.68 -0.01 -2.08
N LEU A 282 -46.38 -1.08 -1.34
CA LEU A 282 -45.95 -2.35 -1.90
C LEU A 282 -47.16 -3.07 -2.54
N PRO A 283 -47.00 -3.72 -3.72
CA PRO A 283 -48.05 -4.50 -4.34
C PRO A 283 -48.57 -5.62 -3.42
N ASN A 284 -49.75 -6.15 -3.75
CA ASN A 284 -50.38 -7.27 -3.06
C ASN A 284 -50.68 -7.02 -1.58
N GLY A 285 -50.81 -5.76 -1.17
CA GLY A 285 -51.10 -5.41 0.23
C GLY A 285 -49.98 -5.77 1.21
N LEU A 286 -48.74 -5.73 0.78
CA LEU A 286 -47.58 -6.10 1.61
C LEU A 286 -47.05 -4.94 2.51
N GLY A 287 -47.76 -3.81 2.52
CA GLY A 287 -47.38 -2.63 3.30
C GLY A 287 -46.73 -1.55 2.46
N SER A 288 -45.67 -0.94 2.95
CA SER A 288 -45.02 0.20 2.28
C SER A 288 -43.50 0.18 2.42
N VAL A 289 -42.83 0.84 1.49
CA VAL A 289 -41.40 1.12 1.53
C VAL A 289 -41.16 2.62 1.49
N THR A 290 -40.30 3.12 2.36
CA THR A 290 -39.90 4.52 2.43
C THR A 290 -38.41 4.64 2.15
N PHE A 291 -38.02 5.59 1.32
CA PHE A 291 -36.63 6.04 1.18
C PHE A 291 -36.44 7.22 2.12
N ASP A 292 -35.90 6.99 3.31
CA ASP A 292 -35.78 8.03 4.35
C ASP A 292 -34.70 9.07 4.01
N GLY A 293 -33.63 8.63 3.36
CA GLY A 293 -32.51 9.48 3.00
C GLY A 293 -31.29 8.69 2.59
N VAL A 294 -30.14 9.32 2.54
CA VAL A 294 -28.91 8.67 2.14
C VAL A 294 -27.78 9.00 3.11
N LYS A 295 -27.05 7.98 3.52
CA LYS A 295 -25.79 8.08 4.22
C LYS A 295 -24.63 7.81 3.28
N ARG A 296 -23.41 8.12 3.68
CA ARG A 296 -22.19 7.68 3.01
C ARG A 296 -21.60 6.47 3.71
N PHE A 297 -20.80 5.69 3.01
CA PHE A 297 -19.97 4.65 3.62
C PHE A 297 -18.52 4.81 3.20
N ALA A 298 -17.61 4.35 4.04
CA ALA A 298 -16.20 4.16 3.75
C ALA A 298 -15.92 2.67 3.55
N SER A 299 -15.20 2.33 2.48
CA SER A 299 -14.61 1.00 2.31
C SER A 299 -13.20 1.03 2.89
N LEU A 300 -12.97 0.26 3.94
CA LEU A 300 -11.70 0.16 4.64
C LEU A 300 -10.97 -1.11 4.24
N ASP A 301 -9.66 -0.99 4.07
CA ASP A 301 -8.74 -2.10 3.82
C ASP A 301 -7.73 -2.15 4.96
N ILE A 302 -7.76 -3.22 5.73
CA ILE A 302 -7.01 -3.39 6.97
C ILE A 302 -5.86 -4.37 6.71
N HIS A 303 -4.64 -3.91 6.91
CA HIS A 303 -3.43 -4.71 6.71
C HIS A 303 -2.66 -4.86 8.01
N HIS A 304 -2.33 -6.08 8.35
CA HIS A 304 -1.36 -6.43 9.39
C HIS A 304 -0.15 -7.07 8.74
N ASP A 305 0.99 -6.39 8.82
CA ASP A 305 2.28 -6.92 8.38
C ASP A 305 3.33 -6.72 9.47
N PRO A 306 3.69 -7.78 10.23
CA PRO A 306 4.66 -7.69 11.30
C PRO A 306 6.10 -7.50 10.80
N THR A 307 6.34 -7.63 9.49
CA THR A 307 7.69 -7.61 8.91
C THR A 307 8.04 -6.34 8.14
N GLN A 308 7.12 -5.39 8.03
CA GLN A 308 7.30 -4.16 7.27
C GLN A 308 8.60 -3.41 7.63
N LEU A 309 8.90 -3.27 8.92
CA LEU A 309 10.13 -2.61 9.38
C LEU A 309 11.41 -3.40 9.03
N TRP A 310 11.34 -4.73 9.06
CA TRP A 310 12.46 -5.60 8.66
C TRP A 310 12.75 -5.50 7.17
N VAL A 311 11.71 -5.48 6.35
CA VAL A 311 11.84 -5.25 4.90
C VAL A 311 12.50 -3.90 4.61
N LEU A 312 12.07 -2.84 5.32
CA LEU A 312 12.68 -1.52 5.20
C LEU A 312 14.15 -1.52 5.61
N LEU A 313 14.50 -2.13 6.75
CA LEU A 313 15.88 -2.24 7.22
C LEU A 313 16.76 -2.94 6.19
N PHE A 314 16.33 -4.10 5.70
CA PHE A 314 17.10 -4.84 4.70
C PHE A 314 17.18 -4.10 3.36
N ALA A 315 16.14 -3.36 2.95
CA ALA A 315 16.19 -2.53 1.75
C ALA A 315 17.26 -1.43 1.85
N VAL A 316 17.38 -0.78 3.01
CA VAL A 316 18.44 0.21 3.27
C VAL A 316 19.83 -0.45 3.23
N LEU A 317 19.97 -1.66 3.81
CA LEU A 317 21.22 -2.40 3.76
C LEU A 317 21.59 -2.86 2.33
N VAL A 318 20.61 -3.26 1.51
CA VAL A 318 20.81 -3.58 0.08
C VAL A 318 21.38 -2.36 -0.64
N LEU A 319 20.75 -1.19 -0.47
CA LEU A 319 21.19 0.04 -1.14
C LEU A 319 22.59 0.46 -0.65
N GLY A 320 22.83 0.47 0.66
CA GLY A 320 24.12 0.83 1.26
C GLY A 320 25.24 -0.13 0.84
N GLY A 321 24.97 -1.44 0.85
CA GLY A 321 25.90 -2.48 0.39
C GLY A 321 26.25 -2.35 -1.08
N LEU A 322 25.23 -2.11 -1.93
CA LEU A 322 25.40 -1.91 -3.36
C LEU A 322 26.25 -0.66 -3.66
N LEU A 323 25.91 0.48 -3.06
CA LEU A 323 26.67 1.73 -3.22
C LEU A 323 28.12 1.55 -2.76
N THR A 324 28.33 0.91 -1.62
CA THR A 324 29.68 0.61 -1.11
C THR A 324 30.45 -0.30 -2.08
N SER A 325 29.83 -1.34 -2.59
CA SER A 325 30.43 -2.27 -3.56
C SER A 325 30.75 -1.61 -4.90
N LEU A 326 29.94 -0.62 -5.33
CA LEU A 326 30.11 0.04 -6.63
C LEU A 326 31.14 1.16 -6.57
N PHE A 327 31.07 2.03 -5.53
CA PHE A 327 31.86 3.26 -5.49
C PHE A 327 33.20 3.13 -4.75
N VAL A 328 33.43 2.05 -3.98
CA VAL A 328 34.73 1.84 -3.33
C VAL A 328 35.69 1.12 -4.29
N PRO A 329 36.73 1.79 -4.83
CA PRO A 329 37.67 1.15 -5.73
C PRO A 329 38.56 0.19 -4.95
N ARG A 330 38.75 -1.02 -5.46
CA ARG A 330 39.72 -1.96 -4.93
C ARG A 330 41.00 -1.87 -5.79
N ARG A 331 42.08 -1.40 -5.13
CA ARG A 331 43.39 -1.19 -5.76
C ARG A 331 44.42 -2.12 -5.19
N ARG A 332 45.27 -2.64 -6.07
CA ARG A 332 46.46 -3.37 -5.71
C ARG A 332 47.66 -2.66 -6.35
N LEU A 333 48.64 -2.31 -5.54
CA LEU A 333 49.87 -1.66 -6.00
C LEU A 333 51.05 -2.56 -5.69
N TRP A 334 52.05 -2.51 -6.57
CA TRP A 334 53.32 -3.20 -6.37
C TRP A 334 54.47 -2.22 -6.53
N VAL A 335 55.45 -2.34 -5.64
CA VAL A 335 56.76 -1.71 -5.79
C VAL A 335 57.81 -2.81 -5.76
N LYS A 336 58.58 -2.94 -6.85
CA LYS A 336 59.62 -3.94 -7.00
C LYS A 336 60.96 -3.25 -7.13
N ALA A 337 61.96 -3.73 -6.38
CA ALA A 337 63.37 -3.29 -6.44
C ALA A 337 64.18 -4.45 -7.01
N ILE A 338 64.89 -4.19 -8.12
CA ILE A 338 65.70 -5.16 -8.83
C ILE A 338 67.16 -4.68 -8.82
N THR A 339 68.03 -5.49 -8.29
CA THR A 339 69.47 -5.22 -8.37
C THR A 339 70.01 -5.64 -9.73
N GLN A 340 70.51 -4.69 -10.51
CA GLN A 340 71.08 -4.92 -11.83
C GLN A 340 72.48 -5.49 -11.77
N ALA A 341 73.01 -6.04 -12.91
CA ALA A 341 74.32 -6.64 -12.99
C ALA A 341 75.48 -5.63 -12.73
N ASP A 342 75.21 -4.33 -12.96
CA ASP A 342 76.13 -3.22 -12.69
C ASP A 342 76.08 -2.70 -11.25
N GLY A 343 75.29 -3.31 -10.37
CA GLY A 343 75.07 -2.89 -9.01
C GLY A 343 74.05 -1.75 -8.83
N SER A 344 73.48 -1.22 -9.89
CA SER A 344 72.41 -0.21 -9.82
C SER A 344 71.08 -0.81 -9.40
N LEU A 345 70.22 0.01 -8.77
CA LEU A 345 68.88 -0.41 -8.32
C LEU A 345 67.82 0.14 -9.26
N ARG A 346 67.08 -0.75 -9.91
CA ARG A 346 65.90 -0.41 -10.71
C ARG A 346 64.63 -0.56 -9.88
N LEU A 347 63.82 0.49 -9.83
CA LEU A 347 62.52 0.48 -9.17
C LEU A 347 61.40 0.38 -10.21
N GLU A 348 60.49 -0.54 -10.01
CA GLU A 348 59.32 -0.72 -10.86
C GLU A 348 58.05 -0.52 -10.01
N TYR A 349 57.09 0.23 -10.55
CA TYR A 349 55.78 0.49 -9.94
C TYR A 349 54.69 -0.01 -10.86
N ALA A 350 53.72 -0.72 -10.31
CA ALA A 350 52.59 -1.22 -11.03
C ALA A 350 51.29 -1.07 -10.20
N GLY A 351 50.18 -0.90 -10.88
CA GLY A 351 48.88 -0.84 -10.29
C GLY A 351 47.86 -1.71 -11.00
N LEU A 352 46.94 -2.30 -10.26
CA LEU A 352 45.79 -3.02 -10.79
C LEU A 352 44.55 -2.61 -9.99
N ALA A 353 43.49 -2.24 -10.67
CA ALA A 353 42.19 -2.03 -10.09
C ALA A 353 41.25 -3.17 -10.51
N ARG A 354 40.32 -3.53 -9.61
CA ARG A 354 39.22 -4.43 -9.94
C ARG A 354 38.02 -3.60 -10.43
N GLY A 355 37.84 -3.56 -11.76
CA GLY A 355 36.89 -2.69 -12.46
C GLY A 355 37.53 -1.38 -12.92
N GLU A 356 36.76 -0.49 -13.51
CA GLU A 356 37.24 0.81 -13.99
C GLU A 356 37.60 1.72 -12.81
N ASP A 357 38.81 2.26 -12.83
CA ASP A 357 39.32 3.22 -11.88
C ASP A 357 40.14 4.31 -12.59
N PRO A 358 39.49 5.39 -13.02
CA PRO A 358 40.15 6.47 -13.79
C PRO A 358 41.36 7.12 -13.08
N ARG A 359 41.46 6.94 -11.74
CA ARG A 359 42.53 7.52 -10.91
C ARG A 359 43.59 6.48 -10.53
N LEU A 360 43.67 5.35 -11.20
CA LEU A 360 44.68 4.33 -10.88
C LEU A 360 46.08 4.81 -11.23
N ASP A 361 46.26 5.36 -12.42
CA ASP A 361 47.56 5.86 -12.90
C ASP A 361 48.10 6.98 -12.03
N ASP A 362 47.23 7.93 -11.63
CA ASP A 362 47.59 8.99 -10.70
C ASP A 362 48.01 8.43 -9.35
N ALA A 363 47.34 7.40 -8.84
CA ALA A 363 47.70 6.77 -7.58
C ALA A 363 49.07 6.07 -7.64
N VAL A 364 49.39 5.40 -8.77
CA VAL A 364 50.70 4.76 -8.97
C VAL A 364 51.77 5.82 -9.09
N ALA A 365 51.56 6.88 -9.89
CA ALA A 365 52.51 7.99 -10.05
C ALA A 365 52.79 8.70 -8.71
N SER A 366 51.74 9.03 -7.97
CA SER A 366 51.88 9.68 -6.64
C SER A 366 52.67 8.84 -5.64
N ILE A 367 52.53 7.52 -5.65
CA ILE A 367 53.32 6.64 -4.78
C ILE A 367 54.78 6.59 -5.25
N ALA A 368 55.02 6.53 -6.58
CA ALA A 368 56.35 6.54 -7.16
C ALA A 368 57.13 7.83 -6.80
N ASP A 369 56.49 8.99 -7.03
CA ASP A 369 57.10 10.30 -6.74
C ASP A 369 57.43 10.47 -5.27
N ARG A 370 56.53 10.14 -4.38
CA ARG A 370 56.73 10.20 -2.93
C ARG A 370 57.81 9.24 -2.42
N HIS A 371 57.88 8.03 -3.02
CA HIS A 371 58.88 7.05 -2.68
C HIS A 371 60.29 7.49 -3.14
N ILE A 372 60.41 7.98 -4.39
CA ILE A 372 61.65 8.51 -4.93
C ILE A 372 62.11 9.73 -4.12
N ALA A 373 61.23 10.66 -3.79
CA ALA A 373 61.54 11.82 -2.96
C ALA A 373 62.08 11.40 -1.59
N GLN A 374 61.51 10.38 -0.95
CA GLN A 374 62.02 9.83 0.31
C GLN A 374 63.42 9.21 0.19
N LEU A 375 63.73 8.55 -0.91
CA LEU A 375 65.02 7.91 -1.16
C LEU A 375 66.13 8.91 -1.50
N THR A 376 65.77 10.01 -2.20
CA THR A 376 66.70 11.03 -2.67
C THR A 376 66.85 12.22 -1.72
N GLY A 377 66.10 12.26 -0.61
CA GLY A 377 66.09 13.38 0.32
C GLY A 377 65.50 14.69 -0.24
N ARG A 378 64.81 14.62 -1.40
CA ARG A 378 64.14 15.77 -2.02
C ARG A 378 62.78 15.99 -1.36
N SER A 379 62.56 17.20 -0.83
CA SER A 379 61.21 17.64 -0.42
C SER A 379 60.28 17.63 -1.67
N THR A 380 59.11 17.00 -1.57
CA THR A 380 58.04 17.17 -2.55
C THR A 380 57.48 18.57 -2.38
N GLY A 381 58.14 19.58 -2.94
CA GLY A 381 57.69 20.96 -3.00
C GLY A 381 56.43 21.02 -3.88
N SER A 382 55.42 21.69 -3.39
CA SER A 382 54.13 21.99 -4.02
C SER A 382 54.29 22.44 -5.47
N ALA A 383 53.85 21.61 -6.40
CA ALA A 383 53.50 22.03 -7.75
C ALA A 383 52.07 22.53 -7.77
N ASP A 384 51.81 23.61 -7.00
CA ASP A 384 50.55 24.34 -7.10
C ASP A 384 50.84 25.83 -6.96
N GLN A 385 51.38 26.42 -8.05
CA GLN A 385 51.26 27.84 -8.39
C GLN A 385 52.00 28.07 -9.70
N GLN A 386 51.33 27.92 -10.81
CA GLN A 386 51.53 28.72 -12.02
C GLN A 386 50.55 28.25 -13.11
N THR A 387 49.41 28.87 -13.15
CA THR A 387 48.82 29.35 -14.42
C THR A 387 47.84 30.49 -14.07
N THR A 388 48.26 31.66 -14.42
CA THR A 388 47.47 32.86 -14.62
C THR A 388 46.35 32.65 -15.63
#